data_804b6a4a6fe30cd2e25a672ed57c4c88
#
_entry.id   804b6a4a6fe30cd2e25a672ed57c4c88
#
_cell.length_a   1.000
_cell.length_b   1.000
_cell.length_c   1.000
_cell.angle_alpha   90.00
_cell.angle_beta   90.00
_cell.angle_gamma   90.00
#
_symmetry.space_group_name_H-M   'P 1'
#
loop_
_entity.id
_entity.type
_entity.pdbx_description
1 polymer ?
#
loop_
_entity_poly.entity_id
_entity_poly.type
_entity_poly.pdbx_seq_one_letter_code
_entity_poly.pdbx_strand_id
1 'polypeptide(L)'
;MGTPDISITYQSAVCDHPFSTIRIRAAAGDSRRGWLTAGGQTIAVALGRGGILANKREGDGGTPKGTFRPRQLWWRADRHPRPRTFLPVRPIRPGDGWCEDPQSRHYNQPVWLERGHGGDRLTRDDHLYDFIIEIDHNTSPRIAGRGSAVFLHLARDNFGPTAGCVSMTKSAMLRLLRRLGPETRIVIG
;
A
#
# COMPACT_ATOMS: atom_id res chain seq x y z
N MET A 1 -37.66 -24.50 40.45
CA MET A 1 -36.44 -23.68 40.65
C MET A 1 -35.53 -23.99 39.49
N GLY A 2 -35.52 -23.13 38.47
CA GLY A 2 -34.70 -23.26 37.27
C GLY A 2 -33.47 -22.38 37.43
N THR A 3 -32.27 -22.99 37.36
CA THR A 3 -31.00 -22.31 37.32
C THR A 3 -30.84 -21.57 35.99
N PRO A 4 -30.42 -20.28 35.98
CA PRO A 4 -30.12 -19.58 34.72
C PRO A 4 -28.77 -20.07 34.18
N ASP A 5 -28.83 -20.56 32.93
CA ASP A 5 -27.64 -20.89 32.14
C ASP A 5 -26.98 -19.57 31.66
N ILE A 6 -25.86 -19.19 32.29
CA ILE A 6 -25.09 -18.04 31.89
C ILE A 6 -24.05 -18.52 30.87
N SER A 7 -24.47 -18.57 29.61
CA SER A 7 -23.53 -18.74 28.49
C SER A 7 -22.69 -17.47 28.33
N ILE A 8 -21.51 -17.45 28.98
CA ILE A 8 -20.51 -16.41 28.76
C ILE A 8 -19.88 -16.69 27.40
N THR A 9 -20.38 -16.02 26.36
CA THR A 9 -19.69 -15.93 25.09
C THR A 9 -18.39 -15.12 25.27
N TYR A 10 -17.26 -15.80 25.39
CA TYR A 10 -15.96 -15.18 25.23
C TYR A 10 -15.84 -14.66 23.80
N GLN A 11 -16.24 -13.41 23.56
CA GLN A 11 -15.73 -12.67 22.43
C GLN A 11 -14.25 -12.48 22.68
N SER A 12 -13.41 -13.24 21.95
CA SER A 12 -11.98 -13.03 21.91
C SER A 12 -11.72 -11.57 21.48
N ALA A 13 -11.31 -10.75 22.43
CA ALA A 13 -10.81 -9.41 22.14
C ALA A 13 -9.65 -9.61 21.15
N VAL A 14 -9.88 -9.32 19.88
CA VAL A 14 -8.82 -9.26 18.89
C VAL A 14 -7.94 -8.09 19.33
N CYS A 15 -6.83 -8.42 20.03
CA CYS A 15 -5.81 -7.44 20.35
C CYS A 15 -5.26 -6.91 19.02
N ASP A 16 -5.71 -5.72 18.63
CA ASP A 16 -5.26 -5.02 17.43
C ASP A 16 -3.84 -4.46 17.65
N HIS A 17 -2.86 -5.34 17.91
CA HIS A 17 -1.45 -4.94 17.87
C HIS A 17 -0.98 -4.86 16.42
N PRO A 18 -0.13 -3.87 16.09
CA PRO A 18 0.47 -3.78 14.77
C PRO A 18 1.21 -5.07 14.38
N PHE A 19 1.18 -5.41 13.10
CA PHE A 19 2.05 -6.46 12.59
C PHE A 19 3.52 -6.06 12.74
N SER A 20 4.36 -6.96 13.21
CA SER A 20 5.82 -6.77 13.19
C SER A 20 6.36 -6.87 11.77
N THR A 21 5.82 -7.81 10.98
CA THR A 21 6.27 -8.05 9.61
C THR A 21 5.10 -8.52 8.75
N ILE A 22 5.04 -7.99 7.53
CA ILE A 22 4.24 -8.54 6.43
C ILE A 22 5.19 -8.98 5.31
N ARG A 23 4.87 -10.05 4.60
CA ARG A 23 5.71 -10.59 3.52
C ARG A 23 4.91 -10.66 2.23
N ILE A 24 5.53 -10.20 1.15
CA ILE A 24 4.94 -10.23 -0.19
C ILE A 24 5.84 -11.07 -1.08
N ARG A 25 5.26 -12.08 -1.73
CA ARG A 25 5.97 -13.00 -2.63
C ARG A 25 5.18 -13.18 -3.90
N ALA A 26 5.89 -13.37 -5.00
CA ALA A 26 5.26 -13.73 -6.26
C ALA A 26 4.62 -15.14 -6.17
N ALA A 27 3.53 -15.34 -6.89
CA ALA A 27 2.91 -16.64 -7.05
C ALA A 27 3.76 -17.53 -8.00
N ALA A 28 3.77 -18.83 -7.75
CA ALA A 28 4.38 -19.77 -8.68
C ALA A 28 3.67 -19.71 -10.05
N GLY A 29 4.42 -19.55 -11.12
CA GLY A 29 3.89 -19.53 -12.49
C GLY A 29 3.36 -18.18 -12.99
N ASP A 30 3.15 -17.16 -12.12
CA ASP A 30 2.79 -15.81 -12.56
C ASP A 30 3.45 -14.74 -11.67
N SER A 31 4.53 -14.17 -12.17
CA SER A 31 5.29 -13.12 -11.45
C SER A 31 4.52 -11.81 -11.24
N ARG A 32 3.39 -11.61 -11.93
CA ARG A 32 2.54 -10.41 -11.83
C ARG A 32 1.49 -10.54 -10.72
N ARG A 33 1.35 -11.73 -10.15
CA ARG A 33 0.48 -12.03 -9.01
C ARG A 33 1.30 -12.49 -7.82
N GLY A 34 0.74 -12.36 -6.63
CA GLY A 34 1.46 -12.77 -5.43
C GLY A 34 0.55 -12.91 -4.23
N TRP A 35 1.20 -13.16 -3.12
CA TRP A 35 0.58 -13.34 -1.82
C TRP A 35 1.24 -12.42 -0.81
N LEU A 36 0.42 -11.68 -0.07
CA LEU A 36 0.83 -10.96 1.12
C LEU A 36 0.43 -11.80 2.34
N THR A 37 1.40 -12.13 3.19
CA THR A 37 1.17 -12.86 4.43
C THR A 37 1.41 -11.96 5.65
N ALA A 38 0.47 -11.95 6.60
CA ALA A 38 0.53 -11.13 7.80
C ALA A 38 -0.26 -11.79 8.94
N GLY A 39 0.39 -12.10 10.07
CA GLY A 39 -0.28 -12.62 11.27
C GLY A 39 -1.18 -13.84 10.99
N GLY A 40 -0.69 -14.80 10.23
CA GLY A 40 -1.44 -16.01 9.85
C GLY A 40 -2.45 -15.83 8.71
N GLN A 41 -2.66 -14.60 8.21
CA GLN A 41 -3.55 -14.34 7.09
C GLN A 41 -2.76 -14.31 5.77
N THR A 42 -3.40 -14.77 4.69
CA THR A 42 -2.89 -14.69 3.32
C THR A 42 -3.85 -13.88 2.47
N ILE A 43 -3.32 -12.89 1.76
CA ILE A 43 -4.06 -11.94 0.92
C ILE A 43 -3.51 -12.06 -0.51
N ALA A 44 -4.36 -12.25 -1.50
CA ALA A 44 -3.96 -12.17 -2.91
C ALA A 44 -3.60 -10.72 -3.27
N VAL A 45 -2.48 -10.54 -3.98
CA VAL A 45 -2.03 -9.23 -4.45
C VAL A 45 -1.67 -9.29 -5.94
N ALA A 46 -1.88 -8.18 -6.65
CA ALA A 46 -1.28 -7.97 -7.95
C ALA A 46 0.04 -7.19 -7.77
N LEU A 47 1.01 -7.54 -8.56
CA LEU A 47 2.36 -6.99 -8.57
C LEU A 47 2.61 -6.20 -9.87
N GLY A 48 3.76 -5.57 -9.95
CA GLY A 48 4.22 -4.93 -11.16
C GLY A 48 4.27 -5.89 -12.35
N ARG A 49 3.99 -5.38 -13.57
CA ARG A 49 4.05 -6.18 -14.81
C ARG A 49 5.42 -6.83 -15.04
N GLY A 50 6.50 -6.25 -14.48
CA GLY A 50 7.87 -6.77 -14.50
C GLY A 50 8.18 -7.76 -13.37
N GLY A 51 7.19 -8.14 -12.54
CA GLY A 51 7.43 -8.98 -11.36
C GLY A 51 8.17 -8.26 -10.24
N ILE A 52 8.84 -9.03 -9.36
CA ILE A 52 9.66 -8.49 -8.27
C ILE A 52 11.12 -8.35 -8.76
N LEU A 53 11.67 -7.12 -8.70
CA LEU A 53 13.00 -6.79 -9.23
C LEU A 53 13.95 -6.32 -8.12
N ALA A 54 15.13 -6.92 -8.04
CA ALA A 54 16.18 -6.52 -7.08
C ALA A 54 16.82 -5.17 -7.45
N ASN A 55 16.89 -4.84 -8.74
CA ASN A 55 17.52 -3.63 -9.24
C ASN A 55 16.48 -2.72 -9.90
N LYS A 56 15.53 -2.24 -9.09
CA LYS A 56 14.42 -1.39 -9.51
C LYS A 56 14.91 -0.14 -10.23
N ARG A 57 14.27 0.16 -11.38
CA ARG A 57 14.47 1.39 -12.17
C ARG A 57 13.14 2.06 -12.48
N GLU A 58 13.19 3.36 -12.77
CA GLU A 58 12.00 4.10 -13.21
C GLU A 58 11.47 3.50 -14.52
N GLY A 59 10.16 3.35 -14.61
CA GLY A 59 9.48 2.85 -15.82
C GLY A 59 9.61 1.35 -16.10
N ASP A 60 10.38 0.55 -15.33
CA ASP A 60 10.59 -0.89 -15.56
C ASP A 60 9.36 -1.77 -15.27
N GLY A 61 8.36 -1.20 -14.64
CA GLY A 61 7.13 -1.91 -14.26
C GLY A 61 7.31 -2.94 -13.16
N GLY A 62 8.48 -3.02 -12.52
CA GLY A 62 8.77 -4.01 -11.48
C GLY A 62 8.41 -3.52 -10.08
N THR A 63 7.97 -4.44 -9.23
CA THR A 63 7.83 -4.22 -7.78
C THR A 63 9.21 -4.39 -7.13
N PRO A 64 9.70 -3.43 -6.33
CA PRO A 64 11.03 -3.51 -5.77
C PRO A 64 11.16 -4.65 -4.76
N LYS A 65 12.21 -5.46 -4.89
CA LYS A 65 12.65 -6.40 -3.87
C LYS A 65 13.32 -5.66 -2.73
N GLY A 66 12.97 -6.01 -1.49
CA GLY A 66 13.61 -5.39 -0.33
C GLY A 66 12.77 -5.46 0.93
N THR A 67 13.21 -4.71 1.94
CA THR A 67 12.49 -4.51 3.18
C THR A 67 12.20 -3.03 3.34
N PHE A 68 10.92 -2.70 3.47
CA PHE A 68 10.41 -1.34 3.52
C PHE A 68 9.59 -1.12 4.79
N ARG A 69 9.30 0.14 5.10
CA ARG A 69 8.36 0.55 6.15
C ARG A 69 7.22 1.37 5.56
N PRO A 70 5.99 1.20 6.04
CA PRO A 70 4.91 2.10 5.68
C PRO A 70 5.11 3.44 6.40
N ARG A 71 4.92 4.53 5.65
CA ARG A 71 5.11 5.89 6.16
C ARG A 71 3.82 6.58 6.53
N GLN A 72 2.84 6.51 5.62
CA GLN A 72 1.59 7.24 5.71
C GLN A 72 0.49 6.54 4.93
N LEU A 73 -0.73 6.69 5.40
CA LEU A 73 -1.93 6.36 4.65
C LEU A 73 -2.53 7.63 4.07
N TRP A 74 -2.69 7.65 2.74
CA TRP A 74 -3.46 8.63 2.03
C TRP A 74 -4.82 8.03 1.69
N TRP A 75 -5.93 8.78 1.86
CA TRP A 75 -7.25 8.24 1.54
C TRP A 75 -8.18 9.30 0.95
N ARG A 76 -9.15 8.86 0.13
CA ARG A 76 -10.22 9.67 -0.44
C ARG A 76 -11.30 9.91 0.61
N ALA A 77 -11.12 11.00 1.38
CA ALA A 77 -12.06 11.37 2.43
C ALA A 77 -13.45 11.79 1.88
N ASP A 78 -13.51 12.15 0.62
CA ASP A 78 -14.74 12.44 -0.12
C ASP A 78 -15.53 11.17 -0.52
N ARG A 79 -14.90 9.98 -0.49
CA ARG A 79 -15.51 8.70 -0.87
C ARG A 79 -15.68 7.73 0.29
N HIS A 80 -14.83 7.84 1.30
CA HIS A 80 -14.75 6.85 2.37
C HIS A 80 -14.57 7.50 3.74
N PRO A 81 -15.16 6.92 4.81
CA PRO A 81 -14.85 7.31 6.17
C PRO A 81 -13.38 7.03 6.49
N ARG A 82 -12.84 7.76 7.47
CA ARG A 82 -11.45 7.58 7.91
C ARG A 82 -11.22 6.14 8.37
N PRO A 83 -10.26 5.42 7.74
CA PRO A 83 -9.97 4.04 8.11
C PRO A 83 -9.26 3.94 9.46
N ARG A 84 -9.45 2.81 10.16
CA ARG A 84 -8.71 2.50 11.39
C ARG A 84 -7.33 1.98 11.02
N THR A 85 -6.29 2.61 11.55
CA THR A 85 -4.88 2.23 11.32
C THR A 85 -4.01 2.86 12.40
N PHE A 86 -2.80 2.33 12.61
CA PHE A 86 -1.76 2.95 13.43
C PHE A 86 -0.85 3.90 12.63
N LEU A 87 -1.03 3.99 11.31
CA LEU A 87 -0.27 4.91 10.48
C LEU A 87 -0.76 6.36 10.64
N PRO A 88 0.09 7.36 10.42
CA PRO A 88 -0.35 8.71 10.11
C PRO A 88 -1.31 8.68 8.92
N VAL A 89 -2.40 9.45 9.00
CA VAL A 89 -3.46 9.44 7.98
C VAL A 89 -3.62 10.84 7.40
N ARG A 90 -3.61 10.97 6.08
CA ARG A 90 -3.79 12.23 5.36
C ARG A 90 -4.89 12.10 4.29
N PRO A 91 -5.88 12.99 4.26
CA PRO A 91 -6.86 13.03 3.17
C PRO A 91 -6.18 13.48 1.87
N ILE A 92 -6.52 12.83 0.77
CA ILE A 92 -6.12 13.24 -0.58
C ILE A 92 -6.97 14.47 -0.96
N ARG A 93 -6.32 15.53 -1.42
CA ARG A 93 -6.93 16.78 -1.89
C ARG A 93 -6.85 16.88 -3.43
N PRO A 94 -7.70 17.67 -4.08
CA PRO A 94 -7.74 17.75 -5.55
C PRO A 94 -6.40 18.07 -6.23
N GLY A 95 -5.57 18.89 -5.60
CA GLY A 95 -4.24 19.26 -6.13
C GLY A 95 -3.10 18.31 -5.76
N ASP A 96 -3.35 17.28 -4.94
CA ASP A 96 -2.28 16.35 -4.55
C ASP A 96 -1.82 15.50 -5.74
N GLY A 97 -0.51 15.43 -5.93
CA GLY A 97 0.17 14.61 -6.91
C GLY A 97 1.45 14.01 -6.36
N TRP A 98 2.07 13.14 -7.15
CA TRP A 98 3.36 12.54 -6.86
C TRP A 98 4.33 12.75 -8.00
N CYS A 99 5.50 13.34 -7.75
CA CYS A 99 6.48 13.63 -8.79
C CYS A 99 7.24 12.36 -9.19
N GLU A 100 7.13 11.98 -10.46
CA GLU A 100 7.80 10.83 -11.05
C GLU A 100 8.93 11.21 -12.02
N ASP A 101 9.19 12.52 -12.20
CA ASP A 101 10.23 13.03 -13.08
C ASP A 101 11.62 12.91 -12.43
N PRO A 102 12.53 12.05 -12.94
CA PRO A 102 13.87 11.87 -12.40
C PRO A 102 14.75 13.12 -12.48
N GLN A 103 14.40 14.11 -13.31
CA GLN A 103 15.12 15.39 -13.45
C GLN A 103 14.66 16.41 -12.40
N SER A 104 13.53 16.18 -11.75
CA SER A 104 12.98 17.09 -10.77
C SER A 104 13.66 16.92 -9.39
N ARG A 105 13.95 18.05 -8.73
CA ARG A 105 14.37 18.03 -7.31
C ARG A 105 13.31 17.41 -6.40
N HIS A 106 12.07 17.35 -6.85
CA HIS A 106 10.93 16.76 -6.13
C HIS A 106 10.69 15.29 -6.49
N TYR A 107 11.58 14.68 -7.30
CA TYR A 107 11.45 13.27 -7.67
C TYR A 107 11.11 12.38 -6.46
N ASN A 108 10.14 11.47 -6.65
CA ASN A 108 9.63 10.56 -5.64
C ASN A 108 9.15 11.27 -4.35
N GLN A 109 8.44 12.39 -4.51
CA GLN A 109 7.82 13.14 -3.41
C GLN A 109 6.40 13.57 -3.76
N PRO A 110 5.57 13.80 -2.73
CA PRO A 110 4.28 14.47 -2.96
C PRO A 110 4.51 15.92 -3.43
N VAL A 111 3.71 16.34 -4.38
CA VAL A 111 3.73 17.68 -4.96
C VAL A 111 2.31 18.26 -5.05
N TRP A 112 2.22 19.58 -5.20
CA TRP A 112 0.95 20.27 -5.47
C TRP A 112 0.88 20.61 -6.95
N LEU A 113 0.06 19.89 -7.71
CA LEU A 113 0.01 19.99 -9.19
C LEU A 113 -0.42 21.37 -9.69
N GLU A 114 -1.31 22.06 -8.97
CA GLU A 114 -1.77 23.39 -9.34
C GLU A 114 -0.68 24.48 -9.29
N ARG A 115 0.47 24.17 -8.68
CA ARG A 115 1.66 25.05 -8.65
C ARG A 115 2.62 24.78 -9.83
N GLY A 116 2.16 24.10 -10.88
CA GLY A 116 2.98 23.82 -12.05
C GLY A 116 3.94 22.64 -11.92
N HIS A 117 3.80 21.82 -10.86
CA HIS A 117 4.56 20.59 -10.76
C HIS A 117 3.92 19.48 -11.59
N GLY A 118 4.69 18.83 -12.44
CA GLY A 118 4.28 17.59 -13.10
C GLY A 118 4.26 16.41 -12.13
N GLY A 119 3.39 15.43 -12.38
CA GLY A 119 3.32 14.22 -11.56
C GLY A 119 2.03 13.44 -11.74
N ASP A 120 2.00 12.24 -11.15
CA ASP A 120 0.78 11.42 -11.11
C ASP A 120 -0.24 12.01 -10.13
N ARG A 121 -1.46 12.24 -10.63
CA ARG A 121 -2.55 12.79 -9.80
C ARG A 121 -3.04 11.73 -8.81
N LEU A 122 -3.05 12.09 -7.51
CA LEU A 122 -3.57 11.18 -6.48
C LEU A 122 -5.11 11.16 -6.43
N THR A 123 -5.77 12.25 -6.88
CA THR A 123 -7.23 12.33 -7.01
C THR A 123 -7.66 11.71 -8.34
N ARG A 124 -7.82 10.39 -8.38
CA ARG A 124 -8.22 9.66 -9.57
C ARG A 124 -9.75 9.54 -9.66
N ASP A 125 -10.27 9.38 -10.87
CA ASP A 125 -11.71 9.12 -11.11
C ASP A 125 -12.05 7.66 -10.81
N ASP A 126 -11.10 6.73 -11.04
CA ASP A 126 -11.21 5.34 -10.62
C ASP A 126 -10.97 5.17 -9.10
N HIS A 127 -11.18 3.94 -8.60
CA HIS A 127 -11.05 3.62 -7.18
C HIS A 127 -9.61 3.26 -6.74
N LEU A 128 -8.66 3.18 -7.67
CA LEU A 128 -7.33 2.58 -7.38
C LEU A 128 -6.61 3.30 -6.25
N TYR A 129 -6.75 4.62 -6.15
CA TYR A 129 -6.12 5.46 -5.13
C TYR A 129 -7.08 5.91 -4.03
N ASP A 130 -8.18 5.20 -3.84
CA ASP A 130 -9.07 5.48 -2.69
C ASP A 130 -8.35 5.28 -1.35
N PHE A 131 -7.37 4.36 -1.33
CA PHE A 131 -6.44 4.15 -0.22
C PHE A 131 -5.04 3.88 -0.79
N ILE A 132 -4.06 4.65 -0.36
CA ILE A 132 -2.64 4.52 -0.73
C ILE A 132 -1.81 4.39 0.54
N ILE A 133 -1.12 3.27 0.72
CA ILE A 133 -0.08 3.14 1.73
C ILE A 133 1.24 3.51 1.07
N GLU A 134 1.80 4.65 1.48
CA GLU A 134 3.14 5.07 1.11
C GLU A 134 4.17 4.21 1.83
N ILE A 135 5.18 3.72 1.09
CA ILE A 135 6.32 3.00 1.68
C ILE A 135 7.62 3.79 1.46
N ASP A 136 8.64 3.49 2.24
CA ASP A 136 9.93 4.20 2.23
C ASP A 136 10.87 3.77 1.08
N HIS A 137 10.34 3.18 -0.02
CA HIS A 137 11.13 2.88 -1.20
C HIS A 137 11.76 4.15 -1.78
N ASN A 138 13.09 4.11 -1.99
CA ASN A 138 13.84 5.20 -2.59
C ASN A 138 13.62 6.58 -1.94
N THR A 139 13.60 6.64 -0.61
CA THR A 139 13.34 7.88 0.12
C THR A 139 14.57 8.43 0.86
N SER A 140 15.51 7.56 1.31
CA SER A 140 16.66 7.98 2.10
C SER A 140 17.87 7.04 1.87
N PRO A 141 18.81 7.41 1.01
CA PRO A 141 18.79 8.56 0.11
C PRO A 141 17.81 8.37 -1.04
N ARG A 142 17.31 9.48 -1.58
CA ARG A 142 16.53 9.48 -2.81
C ARG A 142 17.47 9.56 -4.00
N ILE A 143 17.38 8.56 -4.90
CA ILE A 143 18.25 8.44 -6.07
C ILE A 143 17.40 8.53 -7.33
N ALA A 144 17.72 9.47 -8.21
CA ALA A 144 17.05 9.65 -9.50
C ALA A 144 17.06 8.35 -10.31
N GLY A 145 15.91 8.01 -10.92
CA GLY A 145 15.78 6.83 -11.77
C GLY A 145 15.71 5.48 -11.05
N ARG A 146 15.69 5.45 -9.71
CA ARG A 146 15.57 4.20 -8.92
C ARG A 146 14.13 3.82 -8.56
N GLY A 147 13.17 4.42 -9.22
CA GLY A 147 11.75 4.19 -9.04
C GLY A 147 11.11 5.18 -8.10
N SER A 148 9.91 5.61 -8.47
CA SER A 148 9.05 6.54 -7.74
C SER A 148 7.66 5.95 -7.58
N ALA A 149 6.82 6.58 -6.74
CA ALA A 149 5.40 6.25 -6.57
C ALA A 149 5.13 4.74 -6.33
N VAL A 150 5.99 4.08 -5.54
CA VAL A 150 5.76 2.67 -5.17
C VAL A 150 4.89 2.62 -3.92
N PHE A 151 3.66 2.19 -4.10
CA PHE A 151 2.62 2.16 -3.07
C PHE A 151 1.99 0.78 -2.91
N LEU A 152 1.27 0.58 -1.79
CA LEU A 152 0.22 -0.42 -1.73
C LEU A 152 -1.12 0.31 -1.96
N HIS A 153 -1.94 -0.14 -2.92
CA HIS A 153 -3.21 0.51 -3.27
C HIS A 153 -4.30 -0.51 -3.66
N LEU A 154 -5.48 -0.05 -4.10
CA LEU A 154 -6.55 -0.95 -4.49
C LEU A 154 -6.30 -1.56 -5.86
N ALA A 155 -6.67 -2.83 -6.01
CA ALA A 155 -6.54 -3.54 -7.28
C ALA A 155 -7.63 -3.11 -8.28
N ARG A 156 -7.33 -3.25 -9.57
CA ARG A 156 -8.32 -3.18 -10.65
C ARG A 156 -9.35 -4.30 -10.51
N ASP A 157 -10.54 -4.14 -11.06
CA ASP A 157 -11.60 -5.15 -10.99
C ASP A 157 -11.18 -6.50 -11.58
N ASN A 158 -10.38 -6.49 -12.65
CA ASN A 158 -9.81 -7.69 -13.27
C ASN A 158 -8.51 -8.19 -12.58
N PHE A 159 -8.10 -7.55 -11.49
CA PHE A 159 -6.87 -7.87 -10.77
C PHE A 159 -5.60 -7.84 -11.65
N GLY A 160 -5.59 -6.95 -12.66
CA GLY A 160 -4.48 -6.77 -13.59
C GLY A 160 -3.21 -6.25 -12.90
N PRO A 161 -2.03 -6.42 -13.55
CA PRO A 161 -0.75 -6.01 -12.99
C PRO A 161 -0.65 -4.48 -12.88
N THR A 162 0.23 -4.03 -11.99
CA THR A 162 0.54 -2.61 -11.76
C THR A 162 1.76 -2.14 -12.56
N ALA A 163 2.10 -0.86 -12.45
CA ALA A 163 3.36 -0.31 -12.97
C ALA A 163 4.56 -0.49 -12.01
N GLY A 164 4.36 -1.17 -10.88
CA GLY A 164 5.41 -1.43 -9.87
C GLY A 164 4.88 -1.46 -8.43
N CYS A 165 3.69 -0.95 -8.21
CA CYS A 165 3.01 -1.01 -6.92
C CYS A 165 2.56 -2.43 -6.55
N VAL A 166 2.09 -2.59 -5.33
CA VAL A 166 1.38 -3.79 -4.86
C VAL A 166 -0.09 -3.42 -4.70
N SER A 167 -0.99 -4.16 -5.33
CA SER A 167 -2.42 -3.86 -5.21
C SER A 167 -3.23 -5.04 -4.68
N MET A 168 -4.33 -4.71 -3.99
CA MET A 168 -5.20 -5.69 -3.34
C MET A 168 -6.66 -5.22 -3.34
N THR A 169 -7.58 -6.13 -3.02
CA THR A 169 -9.00 -5.76 -2.89
C THR A 169 -9.23 -4.77 -1.74
N LYS A 170 -10.27 -3.95 -1.83
CA LYS A 170 -10.63 -2.98 -0.77
C LYS A 170 -10.85 -3.66 0.59
N SER A 171 -11.51 -4.82 0.61
CA SER A 171 -11.73 -5.56 1.86
C SER A 171 -10.42 -6.03 2.49
N ALA A 172 -9.46 -6.49 1.68
CA ALA A 172 -8.13 -6.88 2.14
C ALA A 172 -7.34 -5.66 2.65
N MET A 173 -7.38 -4.53 1.93
CA MET A 173 -6.76 -3.28 2.34
C MET A 173 -7.25 -2.83 3.72
N LEU A 174 -8.56 -2.78 3.92
CA LEU A 174 -9.15 -2.35 5.19
C LEU A 174 -8.81 -3.29 6.36
N ARG A 175 -8.73 -4.61 6.11
CA ARG A 175 -8.26 -5.57 7.13
C ARG A 175 -6.79 -5.36 7.47
N LEU A 176 -5.93 -5.17 6.45
CA LEU A 176 -4.49 -4.92 6.64
C LEU A 176 -4.25 -3.64 7.45
N LEU A 177 -4.94 -2.55 7.09
CA LEU A 177 -4.80 -1.23 7.71
C LEU A 177 -5.03 -1.26 9.23
N ARG A 178 -6.00 -2.06 9.71
CA ARG A 178 -6.32 -2.15 11.16
C ARG A 178 -5.12 -2.55 12.02
N ARG A 179 -4.14 -3.24 11.44
CA ARG A 179 -2.95 -3.73 12.12
C ARG A 179 -1.65 -3.29 11.45
N LEU A 180 -1.70 -2.26 10.60
CA LEU A 180 -0.51 -1.69 9.98
C LEU A 180 -0.05 -0.47 10.77
N GLY A 181 1.21 -0.47 11.18
CA GLY A 181 1.83 0.62 11.93
C GLY A 181 3.19 1.02 11.33
N PRO A 182 3.76 2.16 11.73
CA PRO A 182 5.00 2.71 11.14
C PRO A 182 6.21 1.78 11.33
N GLU A 183 6.21 0.93 12.36
CA GLU A 183 7.29 -0.01 12.62
C GLU A 183 7.12 -1.37 11.91
N THR A 184 6.00 -1.57 11.22
CA THR A 184 5.77 -2.80 10.45
C THR A 184 6.80 -2.93 9.33
N ARG A 185 7.48 -4.07 9.25
CA ARG A 185 8.41 -4.37 8.14
C ARG A 185 7.64 -4.98 6.99
N ILE A 186 7.76 -4.38 5.81
CA ILE A 186 7.19 -4.88 4.55
C ILE A 186 8.30 -5.55 3.76
N VAL A 187 8.33 -6.87 3.76
CA VAL A 187 9.36 -7.67 3.07
C VAL A 187 8.80 -8.12 1.72
N ILE A 188 9.43 -7.70 0.63
CA ILE A 188 9.08 -8.04 -0.75
C ILE A 188 10.20 -8.89 -1.36
N GLY A 189 9.87 -10.13 -1.79
CA GLY A 189 10.86 -11.03 -2.39
C GLY A 189 10.65 -12.50 -2.16
#